data_c8cf3b6ba1de6396ed981b00da503128
#
_entry.id   c8cf3b6ba1de6396ed981b00da503128
#
_cell.length_a   1.000
_cell.length_b   1.000
_cell.length_c   1.000
_cell.angle_alpha   90.00
_cell.angle_beta   90.00
_cell.angle_gamma   90.00
#
_symmetry.space_group_name_H-M   'P 1'
#
loop_
_entity.id
_entity.type
_entity.pdbx_description
1 polymer ?
#
loop_
_entity_poly.entity_id
_entity_poly.type
_entity_poly.pdbx_seq_one_letter_code
_entity_poly.pdbx_strand_id
1 'polypeptide(L)'
;MIDILLATYNGEKYIDRQIKSLVTQEREGMDTDVRLLIRDDGSTDRTLDIIQKRLEYYRAKRPDPMEVVIVQDRKPTGSPAANFMKLLSLSDAEYVMFSDQDDMWYRRKTSVTYNYMKRCEEKYGKETPILVHTDLSLMNAEGKKIADSFYDYQKLPREDRLSNLLIQNTVTGCTMMLNKAAADLLKQAPAEEMLLMHDHYAAVLIAATGKVKLLDEPLIRYRQHSGNMIGAHAASSAAEYKERFDLGRGKFLKDMDKSYRQAGYILKRYENYIGQSKGDETVQMLREYSELIMADKLRKVEFFQKYGVYKNGLVKKAVQMIWC
;
A
#
# COMPACT_ATOMS: atom_id res chain seq x y z
N MET A 1 13.85 -12.28 9.53
CA MET A 1 14.24 -11.78 8.19
C MET A 1 13.21 -10.80 7.67
N ILE A 2 13.63 -9.78 6.92
CA ILE A 2 12.76 -8.83 6.22
C ILE A 2 12.90 -9.06 4.72
N ASP A 3 11.79 -9.29 4.02
CA ASP A 3 11.74 -9.29 2.56
C ASP A 3 11.28 -7.93 2.05
N ILE A 4 12.06 -7.33 1.15
CA ILE A 4 11.65 -6.18 0.36
C ILE A 4 11.17 -6.71 -0.99
N LEU A 5 9.89 -6.54 -1.29
CA LEU A 5 9.25 -7.00 -2.53
C LEU A 5 9.31 -5.88 -3.56
N LEU A 6 10.10 -6.05 -4.62
CA LEU A 6 10.21 -5.11 -5.72
C LEU A 6 9.48 -5.65 -6.95
N ALA A 7 8.38 -5.02 -7.31
CA ALA A 7 7.63 -5.32 -8.53
C ALA A 7 8.10 -4.43 -9.67
N THR A 8 8.43 -5.01 -10.84
CA THR A 8 8.90 -4.25 -12.00
C THR A 8 8.11 -4.58 -13.27
N TYR A 9 7.92 -3.56 -14.12
CA TYR A 9 7.41 -3.66 -15.47
C TYR A 9 7.75 -2.40 -16.27
N ASN A 10 8.56 -2.53 -17.33
CA ASN A 10 9.00 -1.42 -18.20
C ASN A 10 9.50 -0.18 -17.42
N GLY A 11 10.44 -0.43 -16.48
CA GLY A 11 10.93 0.56 -15.53
C GLY A 11 12.32 1.12 -15.86
N GLU A 12 12.87 0.91 -17.08
CA GLU A 12 14.26 1.25 -17.43
C GLU A 12 14.67 2.67 -17.06
N LYS A 13 13.72 3.61 -17.07
CA LYS A 13 13.98 5.04 -16.82
C LYS A 13 14.39 5.33 -15.37
N TYR A 14 13.89 4.57 -14.39
CA TYR A 14 14.03 4.89 -12.98
C TYR A 14 14.66 3.79 -12.13
N ILE A 15 14.57 2.52 -12.60
CA ILE A 15 14.93 1.34 -11.80
C ILE A 15 16.37 1.37 -11.27
N ASP A 16 17.33 1.98 -11.99
CA ASP A 16 18.70 2.10 -11.53
C ASP A 16 18.83 2.83 -10.19
N ARG A 17 18.11 3.95 -10.06
CA ARG A 17 18.11 4.74 -8.82
C ARG A 17 17.36 4.01 -7.69
N GLN A 18 16.29 3.32 -8.01
CA GLN A 18 15.54 2.55 -7.04
C GLN A 18 16.36 1.39 -6.49
N ILE A 19 16.96 0.54 -7.35
CA ILE A 19 17.84 -0.55 -6.90
C ILE A 19 18.97 0.00 -6.02
N LYS A 20 19.60 1.11 -6.45
CA LYS A 20 20.62 1.77 -5.63
C LYS A 20 20.08 2.08 -4.22
N SER A 21 18.92 2.69 -4.12
CA SER A 21 18.34 3.08 -2.84
C SER A 21 18.02 1.89 -1.93
N LEU A 22 17.59 0.76 -2.52
CA LEU A 22 17.27 -0.47 -1.80
C LEU A 22 18.52 -1.19 -1.28
N VAL A 23 19.51 -1.43 -2.15
CA VAL A 23 20.73 -2.18 -1.75
C VAL A 23 21.69 -1.38 -0.86
N THR A 24 21.45 -0.07 -0.68
CA THR A 24 22.24 0.78 0.21
C THR A 24 21.54 1.12 1.52
N GLN A 25 20.48 0.42 1.88
CA GLN A 25 19.79 0.62 3.17
C GLN A 25 20.76 0.42 4.35
N GLU A 26 20.60 1.28 5.36
CA GLU A 26 21.30 1.16 6.64
C GLU A 26 20.57 0.13 7.50
N ARG A 27 21.35 -0.77 8.15
CA ARG A 27 20.84 -1.87 8.99
C ARG A 27 21.22 -1.65 10.46
N GLU A 28 21.63 -0.45 10.83
CA GLU A 28 22.03 -0.12 12.19
C GLU A 28 20.86 -0.34 13.17
N GLY A 29 21.13 -1.03 14.27
CA GLY A 29 20.12 -1.34 15.30
C GLY A 29 19.09 -2.40 14.91
N MET A 30 19.35 -3.16 13.83
CA MET A 30 18.51 -4.29 13.42
C MET A 30 19.14 -5.61 13.85
N ASP A 31 18.31 -6.51 14.38
CA ASP A 31 18.66 -7.88 14.79
C ASP A 31 18.18 -8.92 13.75
N THR A 32 18.04 -8.51 12.50
CA THR A 32 17.47 -9.34 11.43
C THR A 32 18.09 -9.01 10.06
N ASP A 33 18.18 -10.01 9.20
CA ASP A 33 18.65 -9.87 7.83
C ASP A 33 17.58 -9.26 6.93
N VAL A 34 18.03 -8.67 5.82
CA VAL A 34 17.20 -8.08 4.77
C VAL A 34 17.49 -8.74 3.44
N ARG A 35 16.45 -9.22 2.77
CA ARG A 35 16.50 -9.82 1.43
C ARG A 35 15.65 -9.00 0.46
N LEU A 36 16.14 -8.79 -0.77
CA LEU A 36 15.41 -8.15 -1.85
C LEU A 36 14.88 -9.21 -2.82
N LEU A 37 13.56 -9.36 -2.91
CA LEU A 37 12.87 -10.19 -3.89
C LEU A 37 12.39 -9.33 -5.05
N ILE A 38 12.87 -9.61 -6.27
CA ILE A 38 12.52 -8.87 -7.48
C ILE A 38 11.71 -9.78 -8.40
N ARG A 39 10.53 -9.33 -8.81
CA ARG A 39 9.77 -10.00 -9.86
C ARG A 39 9.43 -9.01 -10.97
N ASP A 40 9.84 -9.39 -12.17
CA ASP A 40 9.55 -8.65 -13.39
C ASP A 40 8.30 -9.23 -14.07
N ASP A 41 7.35 -8.36 -14.39
CA ASP A 41 6.06 -8.74 -14.98
C ASP A 41 6.09 -8.81 -16.52
N GLY A 42 7.23 -9.17 -17.08
CA GLY A 42 7.42 -9.32 -18.52
C GLY A 42 7.85 -8.03 -19.22
N SER A 43 8.79 -7.27 -18.63
CA SER A 43 9.36 -6.09 -19.29
C SER A 43 9.94 -6.39 -20.66
N THR A 44 9.72 -5.47 -21.60
CA THR A 44 10.23 -5.51 -22.97
C THR A 44 11.35 -4.48 -23.22
N ASP A 45 11.59 -3.62 -22.24
CA ASP A 45 12.66 -2.62 -22.24
C ASP A 45 13.93 -3.15 -21.54
N ARG A 46 14.90 -2.29 -21.20
CA ARG A 46 16.15 -2.68 -20.56
C ARG A 46 16.08 -2.83 -19.04
N THR A 47 14.88 -2.94 -18.45
CA THR A 47 14.68 -3.03 -16.99
C THR A 47 15.57 -4.11 -16.38
N LEU A 48 15.49 -5.34 -16.87
CA LEU A 48 16.26 -6.47 -16.31
C LEU A 48 17.77 -6.34 -16.49
N ASP A 49 18.22 -5.85 -17.64
CA ASP A 49 19.64 -5.63 -17.89
C ASP A 49 20.22 -4.59 -16.92
N ILE A 50 19.46 -3.52 -16.64
CA ILE A 50 19.85 -2.48 -15.69
C ILE A 50 19.94 -3.05 -14.27
N ILE A 51 18.93 -3.85 -13.86
CA ILE A 51 18.90 -4.52 -12.56
C ILE A 51 20.15 -5.39 -12.41
N GLN A 52 20.42 -6.30 -13.35
CA GLN A 52 21.57 -7.21 -13.28
C GLN A 52 22.90 -6.48 -13.16
N LYS A 53 23.16 -5.52 -14.05
CA LYS A 53 24.41 -4.70 -14.04
C LYS A 53 24.57 -3.94 -12.71
N ARG A 54 23.48 -3.41 -12.18
CA ARG A 54 23.53 -2.67 -10.91
C ARG A 54 23.84 -3.60 -9.74
N LEU A 55 23.23 -4.78 -9.70
CA LEU A 55 23.47 -5.78 -8.65
C LEU A 55 24.92 -6.32 -8.69
N GLU A 56 25.44 -6.62 -9.88
CA GLU A 56 26.85 -7.02 -10.07
C GLU A 56 27.81 -5.96 -9.53
N TYR A 57 27.58 -4.70 -9.88
CA TYR A 57 28.37 -3.58 -9.36
C TYR A 57 28.37 -3.51 -7.83
N TYR A 58 27.19 -3.69 -7.19
CA TYR A 58 27.09 -3.62 -5.73
C TYR A 58 27.72 -4.82 -5.04
N ARG A 59 27.55 -6.03 -5.57
CA ARG A 59 28.21 -7.23 -5.06
C ARG A 59 29.72 -7.10 -5.07
N ALA A 60 30.29 -6.51 -6.13
CA ALA A 60 31.73 -6.29 -6.24
C ALA A 60 32.28 -5.20 -5.30
N LYS A 61 31.45 -4.28 -4.84
CA LYS A 61 31.87 -3.11 -4.05
C LYS A 61 31.59 -3.20 -2.55
N ARG A 62 30.83 -4.20 -2.10
CA ARG A 62 30.46 -4.35 -0.68
C ARG A 62 30.94 -5.68 -0.12
N PRO A 63 31.58 -5.67 1.06
CA PRO A 63 32.02 -6.92 1.72
C PRO A 63 30.83 -7.78 2.20
N ASP A 64 29.71 -7.16 2.54
CA ASP A 64 28.46 -7.81 2.96
C ASP A 64 27.27 -7.25 2.15
N PRO A 65 27.10 -7.74 0.89
CA PRO A 65 25.98 -7.29 0.07
C PRO A 65 24.67 -7.87 0.57
N MET A 66 23.57 -7.11 0.42
CA MET A 66 22.22 -7.61 0.64
C MET A 66 21.94 -8.83 -0.25
N GLU A 67 21.31 -9.85 0.30
CA GLU A 67 20.79 -10.96 -0.49
C GLU A 67 19.73 -10.46 -1.48
N VAL A 68 19.89 -10.84 -2.75
CA VAL A 68 18.95 -10.47 -3.80
C VAL A 68 18.56 -11.70 -4.61
N VAL A 69 17.25 -11.94 -4.70
CA VAL A 69 16.65 -13.02 -5.49
C VAL A 69 15.82 -12.42 -6.61
N ILE A 70 16.17 -12.73 -7.86
CA ILE A 70 15.35 -12.40 -9.02
C ILE A 70 14.48 -13.62 -9.33
N VAL A 71 13.18 -13.48 -9.19
CA VAL A 71 12.20 -14.54 -9.45
C VAL A 71 12.21 -14.90 -10.93
N GLN A 72 12.34 -16.18 -11.24
CA GLN A 72 12.43 -16.65 -12.62
C GLN A 72 11.08 -16.74 -13.35
N ASP A 73 9.96 -16.81 -12.61
CA ASP A 73 8.62 -16.76 -13.19
C ASP A 73 8.30 -15.33 -13.67
N ARG A 74 8.36 -15.16 -14.98
CA ARG A 74 8.08 -13.89 -15.68
C ARG A 74 6.73 -13.91 -16.42
N LYS A 75 5.85 -14.85 -16.12
CA LYS A 75 4.52 -14.86 -16.72
C LYS A 75 3.79 -13.57 -16.32
N PRO A 76 3.42 -12.72 -17.31
CA PRO A 76 2.75 -11.46 -17.00
C PRO A 76 1.50 -11.68 -16.15
N THR A 77 1.36 -10.89 -15.11
CA THR A 77 0.15 -10.86 -14.27
C THR A 77 -0.84 -9.80 -14.76
N GLY A 78 -0.33 -8.80 -15.48
CA GLY A 78 -1.13 -7.74 -16.10
C GLY A 78 -1.42 -6.55 -15.19
N SER A 79 -1.00 -6.59 -13.90
CA SER A 79 -1.13 -5.43 -13.03
C SER A 79 -0.10 -5.40 -11.90
N PRO A 80 0.21 -4.20 -11.37
CA PRO A 80 1.08 -4.05 -10.21
C PRO A 80 0.55 -4.81 -8.97
N ALA A 81 -0.77 -4.78 -8.74
CA ALA A 81 -1.38 -5.47 -7.60
C ALA A 81 -1.15 -6.98 -7.66
N ALA A 82 -1.39 -7.61 -8.80
CA ALA A 82 -1.16 -9.04 -9.00
C ALA A 82 0.34 -9.39 -8.90
N ASN A 83 1.23 -8.55 -9.43
CA ASN A 83 2.67 -8.74 -9.31
C ASN A 83 3.13 -8.71 -7.85
N PHE A 84 2.65 -7.75 -7.05
CA PHE A 84 2.92 -7.70 -5.62
C PHE A 84 2.34 -8.89 -4.85
N MET A 85 1.12 -9.31 -5.16
CA MET A 85 0.51 -10.48 -4.51
C MET A 85 1.26 -11.78 -4.85
N LYS A 86 1.78 -11.90 -6.07
CA LYS A 86 2.63 -13.01 -6.46
C LYS A 86 3.96 -12.99 -5.69
N LEU A 87 4.63 -11.84 -5.59
CA LEU A 87 5.83 -11.68 -4.76
C LEU A 87 5.57 -12.05 -3.31
N LEU A 88 4.48 -11.54 -2.72
CA LEU A 88 4.10 -11.85 -1.35
C LEU A 88 3.90 -13.36 -1.12
N SER A 89 3.32 -14.08 -2.09
CA SER A 89 3.13 -15.52 -1.99
C SER A 89 4.44 -16.32 -1.95
N LEU A 90 5.54 -15.74 -2.42
CA LEU A 90 6.88 -16.35 -2.43
C LEU A 90 7.70 -16.01 -1.18
N SER A 91 7.26 -15.06 -0.38
CA SER A 91 7.93 -14.64 0.84
C SER A 91 7.51 -15.51 2.03
N ASP A 92 8.47 -15.98 2.80
CA ASP A 92 8.30 -16.66 4.10
C ASP A 92 8.84 -15.83 5.27
N ALA A 93 9.26 -14.60 5.01
CA ALA A 93 9.89 -13.72 5.97
C ALA A 93 8.95 -13.32 7.12
N GLU A 94 9.54 -12.98 8.29
CA GLU A 94 8.80 -12.43 9.43
C GLU A 94 8.22 -11.06 9.15
N TYR A 95 8.89 -10.28 8.29
CA TYR A 95 8.45 -8.95 7.90
C TYR A 95 8.53 -8.78 6.39
N VAL A 96 7.56 -8.06 5.84
CA VAL A 96 7.48 -7.81 4.39
C VAL A 96 7.30 -6.32 4.14
N MET A 97 8.12 -5.77 3.24
CA MET A 97 8.01 -4.41 2.74
C MET A 97 7.74 -4.42 1.24
N PHE A 98 7.04 -3.41 0.73
CA PHE A 98 6.71 -3.27 -0.69
C PHE A 98 7.48 -2.10 -1.31
N SER A 99 7.92 -2.27 -2.54
CA SER A 99 8.71 -1.27 -3.26
C SER A 99 8.24 -1.15 -4.70
N ASP A 100 7.86 0.05 -5.10
CA ASP A 100 7.68 0.40 -6.51
C ASP A 100 9.04 0.57 -7.19
N GLN A 101 9.07 0.55 -8.53
CA GLN A 101 10.30 0.55 -9.32
C GLN A 101 10.91 1.94 -9.60
N ASP A 102 10.19 3.01 -9.29
CA ASP A 102 10.43 4.37 -9.78
C ASP A 102 10.68 5.41 -8.68
N ASP A 103 10.66 4.98 -7.41
CA ASP A 103 10.90 5.81 -6.24
C ASP A 103 12.39 5.89 -5.85
N MET A 104 12.64 6.51 -4.69
CA MET A 104 13.93 6.46 -4.02
C MET A 104 13.72 6.38 -2.50
N TRP A 105 14.19 5.30 -1.88
CA TRP A 105 14.12 5.16 -0.42
C TRP A 105 15.21 5.99 0.27
N TYR A 106 14.87 6.63 1.39
CA TYR A 106 15.87 7.18 2.29
C TYR A 106 16.65 6.04 2.96
N ARG A 107 17.94 6.28 3.25
CA ARG A 107 18.86 5.22 3.71
C ARG A 107 18.42 4.49 4.97
N ARG A 108 17.69 5.20 5.86
CA ARG A 108 17.20 4.68 7.14
C ARG A 108 15.79 4.06 7.08
N LYS A 109 15.16 4.00 5.90
CA LYS A 109 13.77 3.57 5.82
C LYS A 109 13.56 2.19 6.45
N THR A 110 14.37 1.22 6.06
CA THR A 110 14.21 -0.16 6.55
C THR A 110 14.39 -0.23 8.07
N SER A 111 15.48 0.30 8.60
CA SER A 111 15.77 0.24 10.05
C SER A 111 14.77 1.02 10.90
N VAL A 112 14.38 2.22 10.49
CA VAL A 112 13.42 3.04 11.23
C VAL A 112 12.02 2.41 11.24
N THR A 113 11.57 1.89 10.08
CA THR A 113 10.26 1.22 9.99
C THR A 113 10.25 -0.09 10.78
N TYR A 114 11.33 -0.88 10.72
CA TYR A 114 11.50 -2.10 11.49
C TYR A 114 11.44 -1.86 12.99
N ASN A 115 12.23 -0.90 13.49
CA ASN A 115 12.24 -0.55 14.92
C ASN A 115 10.87 -0.06 15.41
N TYR A 116 10.11 0.62 14.54
CA TYR A 116 8.73 1.00 14.89
C TYR A 116 7.80 -0.21 14.90
N MET A 117 7.94 -1.15 13.95
CA MET A 117 7.19 -2.40 13.94
C MET A 117 7.45 -3.21 15.23
N LYS A 118 8.71 -3.33 15.66
CA LYS A 118 9.07 -4.01 16.93
C LYS A 118 8.35 -3.42 18.14
N ARG A 119 8.34 -2.08 18.26
CA ARG A 119 7.57 -1.39 19.32
C ARG A 119 6.06 -1.66 19.25
N CYS A 120 5.52 -1.77 18.05
CA CYS A 120 4.12 -2.15 17.85
C CYS A 120 3.87 -3.60 18.31
N GLU A 121 4.76 -4.54 17.97
CA GLU A 121 4.67 -5.94 18.42
C GLU A 121 4.81 -6.09 19.93
N GLU A 122 5.71 -5.34 20.57
CA GLU A 122 5.83 -5.29 22.03
C GLU A 122 4.54 -4.81 22.70
N LYS A 123 3.86 -3.86 22.09
CA LYS A 123 2.61 -3.29 22.61
C LYS A 123 1.38 -4.15 22.36
N TYR A 124 1.28 -4.77 21.19
CA TYR A 124 0.06 -5.44 20.72
C TYR A 124 0.18 -6.96 20.63
N GLY A 125 1.38 -7.51 20.75
CA GLY A 125 1.70 -8.93 20.54
C GLY A 125 2.08 -9.25 19.10
N LYS A 126 3.04 -10.17 18.90
CA LYS A 126 3.52 -10.61 17.58
C LYS A 126 2.44 -11.30 16.73
N GLU A 127 1.50 -11.99 17.38
CA GLU A 127 0.40 -12.70 16.72
C GLU A 127 -0.72 -11.74 16.26
N THR A 128 -0.69 -10.49 16.71
CA THR A 128 -1.61 -9.47 16.20
C THR A 128 -1.18 -9.08 14.78
N PRO A 129 -2.07 -9.12 13.79
CA PRO A 129 -1.75 -8.58 12.46
C PRO A 129 -1.46 -7.10 12.53
N ILE A 130 -0.24 -6.70 12.12
CA ILE A 130 0.20 -5.30 12.18
C ILE A 130 0.68 -4.86 10.81
N LEU A 131 0.14 -3.73 10.35
CA LEU A 131 0.59 -2.97 9.20
C LEU A 131 1.15 -1.64 9.72
N VAL A 132 2.44 -1.42 9.54
CA VAL A 132 3.09 -0.11 9.70
C VAL A 132 3.23 0.53 8.32
N HIS A 133 2.93 1.81 8.21
CA HIS A 133 3.23 2.59 7.02
C HIS A 133 3.84 3.93 7.38
N THR A 134 4.54 4.55 6.44
CA THR A 134 5.24 5.81 6.66
C THR A 134 4.62 6.92 5.82
N ASP A 135 4.95 8.17 6.15
CA ASP A 135 4.78 9.27 5.20
C ASP A 135 5.83 9.16 4.07
N LEU A 136 5.69 9.98 3.07
CA LEU A 136 6.61 10.10 1.95
C LEU A 136 6.73 11.56 1.49
N SER A 137 7.90 11.92 0.93
CA SER A 137 8.08 13.19 0.25
C SER A 137 7.80 13.02 -1.25
N LEU A 138 7.39 14.09 -1.91
CA LEU A 138 7.06 14.08 -3.33
C LEU A 138 8.19 14.68 -4.17
N MET A 139 8.50 14.03 -5.31
CA MET A 139 9.40 14.56 -6.32
C MET A 139 8.79 14.42 -7.73
N ASN A 140 9.20 15.27 -8.66
CA ASN A 140 8.80 15.17 -10.05
C ASN A 140 9.61 14.10 -10.83
N ALA A 141 9.32 13.92 -12.11
CA ALA A 141 9.99 12.95 -12.99
C ALA A 141 11.52 13.11 -13.00
N GLU A 142 12.02 14.32 -12.89
CA GLU A 142 13.46 14.67 -12.89
C GLU A 142 14.11 14.49 -11.50
N GLY A 143 13.31 14.23 -10.45
CA GLY A 143 13.77 14.06 -9.07
C GLY A 143 13.83 15.35 -8.26
N LYS A 144 13.27 16.46 -8.76
CA LYS A 144 13.13 17.73 -8.02
C LYS A 144 11.99 17.62 -7.01
N LYS A 145 12.24 18.05 -5.77
CA LYS A 145 11.25 18.00 -4.68
C LYS A 145 10.02 18.87 -5.01
N ILE A 146 8.84 18.29 -4.76
CA ILE A 146 7.53 18.96 -4.84
C ILE A 146 7.02 19.29 -3.44
N ALA A 147 7.08 18.33 -2.50
CA ALA A 147 6.60 18.51 -1.13
C ALA A 147 7.41 17.61 -0.16
N ASP A 148 7.49 18.04 1.10
CA ASP A 148 8.20 17.29 2.15
C ASP A 148 7.34 16.18 2.77
N SER A 149 6.01 16.32 2.74
CA SER A 149 5.04 15.38 3.30
C SER A 149 3.88 15.20 2.34
N PHE A 150 3.53 13.95 2.04
CA PHE A 150 2.35 13.60 1.25
C PHE A 150 1.06 13.82 2.06
N TYR A 151 1.11 13.51 3.35
CA TYR A 151 -0.01 13.72 4.24
C TYR A 151 -0.42 15.20 4.32
N ASP A 152 0.55 16.09 4.46
CA ASP A 152 0.29 17.54 4.45
C ASP A 152 -0.16 18.02 3.08
N TYR A 153 0.48 17.55 2.01
CA TYR A 153 0.16 17.92 0.64
C TYR A 153 -1.26 17.54 0.24
N GLN A 154 -1.71 16.35 0.63
CA GLN A 154 -3.04 15.82 0.37
C GLN A 154 -4.05 16.16 1.49
N LYS A 155 -3.61 16.74 2.60
CA LYS A 155 -4.41 16.97 3.82
C LYS A 155 -5.07 15.68 4.29
N LEU A 156 -4.31 14.57 4.36
CA LEU A 156 -4.82 13.28 4.78
C LEU A 156 -4.96 13.22 6.32
N PRO A 157 -5.94 12.48 6.84
CA PRO A 157 -6.02 12.22 8.27
C PRO A 157 -4.86 11.30 8.69
N ARG A 158 -4.25 11.59 9.85
CA ARG A 158 -3.18 10.76 10.43
C ARG A 158 -3.71 9.59 11.28
N GLU A 159 -5.02 9.37 11.25
CA GLU A 159 -5.68 8.28 11.96
C GLU A 159 -6.17 7.21 10.97
N ASP A 160 -5.68 5.98 11.14
CA ASP A 160 -6.02 4.83 10.29
C ASP A 160 -7.23 4.09 10.85
N ARG A 161 -8.39 4.75 10.86
CA ARG A 161 -9.66 4.12 11.26
C ARG A 161 -10.23 3.31 10.11
N LEU A 162 -10.78 2.13 10.42
CA LEU A 162 -11.43 1.29 9.40
C LEU A 162 -12.48 2.07 8.60
N SER A 163 -13.30 2.89 9.26
CA SER A 163 -14.32 3.73 8.59
C SER A 163 -13.74 4.68 7.53
N ASN A 164 -12.53 5.21 7.75
CA ASN A 164 -11.85 6.06 6.78
C ASN A 164 -11.29 5.22 5.62
N LEU A 165 -10.63 4.11 5.95
CA LEU A 165 -9.97 3.23 4.98
C LEU A 165 -10.95 2.55 4.02
N LEU A 166 -12.19 2.27 4.44
CA LEU A 166 -13.24 1.74 3.58
C LEU A 166 -13.53 2.63 2.37
N ILE A 167 -13.43 3.94 2.52
CA ILE A 167 -13.81 4.92 1.49
C ILE A 167 -12.61 5.66 0.87
N GLN A 168 -11.50 5.75 1.59
CA GLN A 168 -10.31 6.47 1.14
C GLN A 168 -9.05 5.81 1.71
N ASN A 169 -8.23 5.25 0.82
CA ASN A 169 -6.94 4.72 1.21
C ASN A 169 -5.99 5.85 1.62
N THR A 170 -5.42 5.75 2.82
CA THR A 170 -4.34 6.63 3.32
C THR A 170 -2.99 5.93 3.30
N VAL A 171 -2.97 4.62 3.08
CA VAL A 171 -1.77 3.78 3.06
C VAL A 171 -1.26 3.64 1.63
N THR A 172 -0.08 4.16 1.34
CA THR A 172 0.56 3.97 0.03
C THR A 172 1.40 2.68 0.04
N GLY A 173 1.25 1.83 -0.96
CA GLY A 173 1.86 0.50 -1.03
C GLY A 173 3.36 0.47 -0.71
N CYS A 174 4.15 1.33 -1.36
CA CYS A 174 5.61 1.42 -1.15
C CYS A 174 6.02 1.88 0.26
N THR A 175 5.08 2.36 1.09
CA THR A 175 5.36 2.78 2.48
C THR A 175 5.16 1.66 3.50
N MET A 176 4.47 0.57 3.13
CA MET A 176 4.04 -0.49 4.04
C MET A 176 5.18 -1.38 4.53
N MET A 177 5.06 -1.80 5.79
CA MET A 177 5.67 -2.99 6.36
C MET A 177 4.59 -3.81 7.05
N LEU A 178 4.56 -5.12 6.77
CA LEU A 178 3.69 -6.09 7.42
C LEU A 178 4.51 -6.99 8.34
N ASN A 179 3.98 -7.33 9.53
CA ASN A 179 4.52 -8.45 10.29
C ASN A 179 4.01 -9.79 9.71
N LYS A 180 4.53 -10.91 10.23
CA LYS A 180 4.17 -12.26 9.74
C LYS A 180 2.67 -12.51 9.77
N ALA A 181 2.00 -12.19 10.87
CA ALA A 181 0.56 -12.39 11.02
C ALA A 181 -0.26 -11.60 9.97
N ALA A 182 0.12 -10.34 9.69
CA ALA A 182 -0.52 -9.55 8.65
C ALA A 182 -0.23 -10.07 7.23
N ALA A 183 1.02 -10.47 6.96
CA ALA A 183 1.40 -11.04 5.68
C ALA A 183 0.65 -12.34 5.36
N ASP A 184 0.50 -13.22 6.35
CA ASP A 184 -0.22 -14.49 6.16
C ASP A 184 -1.72 -14.30 5.92
N LEU A 185 -2.34 -13.30 6.53
CA LEU A 185 -3.71 -12.92 6.19
C LEU A 185 -3.80 -12.38 4.77
N LEU A 186 -2.87 -11.50 4.37
CA LEU A 186 -2.89 -10.87 3.05
C LEU A 186 -2.64 -11.90 1.93
N LYS A 187 -1.83 -12.93 2.14
CA LYS A 187 -1.65 -14.04 1.20
C LYS A 187 -2.96 -14.78 0.83
N GLN A 188 -3.98 -14.63 1.65
CA GLN A 188 -5.30 -15.24 1.45
C GLN A 188 -6.29 -14.26 0.77
N ALA A 189 -5.81 -13.18 0.16
CA ALA A 189 -6.63 -12.23 -0.56
C ALA A 189 -7.45 -12.90 -1.69
N PRO A 190 -8.59 -12.32 -2.08
CA PRO A 190 -9.37 -12.80 -3.21
C PRO A 190 -8.63 -12.61 -4.54
N ALA A 191 -9.20 -13.15 -5.61
CA ALA A 191 -8.71 -12.90 -6.96
C ALA A 191 -8.61 -11.39 -7.26
N GLU A 192 -7.66 -11.02 -8.10
CA GLU A 192 -7.28 -9.63 -8.37
C GLU A 192 -8.45 -8.76 -8.84
N GLU A 193 -9.34 -9.32 -9.65
CA GLU A 193 -10.49 -8.59 -10.19
C GLU A 193 -11.39 -7.98 -9.09
N MET A 194 -11.33 -8.56 -7.89
CA MET A 194 -12.03 -8.06 -6.71
C MET A 194 -11.25 -6.97 -5.97
N LEU A 195 -9.96 -6.81 -6.26
CA LEU A 195 -9.11 -5.83 -5.56
C LEU A 195 -9.25 -4.45 -6.22
N LEU A 196 -9.36 -3.40 -5.41
CA LEU A 196 -9.10 -2.03 -5.86
C LEU A 196 -7.62 -1.85 -6.14
N MET A 197 -6.81 -2.10 -5.11
CA MET A 197 -5.35 -2.18 -5.12
C MET A 197 -4.91 -3.07 -3.96
N HIS A 198 -3.71 -3.63 -4.02
CA HIS A 198 -3.16 -4.49 -2.97
C HIS A 198 -3.01 -3.77 -1.63
N ASP A 199 -2.60 -2.51 -1.65
CA ASP A 199 -2.40 -1.66 -0.47
C ASP A 199 -3.73 -1.27 0.20
N HIS A 200 -4.75 -0.91 -0.59
CA HIS A 200 -6.08 -0.64 -0.07
C HIS A 200 -6.67 -1.87 0.61
N TYR A 201 -6.57 -3.03 -0.05
CA TYR A 201 -7.07 -4.28 0.53
C TYR A 201 -6.31 -4.64 1.81
N ALA A 202 -4.98 -4.51 1.83
CA ALA A 202 -4.17 -4.73 3.01
C ALA A 202 -4.58 -3.80 4.16
N ALA A 203 -4.75 -2.51 3.89
CA ALA A 203 -5.14 -1.52 4.89
C ALA A 203 -6.51 -1.85 5.51
N VAL A 204 -7.52 -2.15 4.69
CA VAL A 204 -8.87 -2.52 5.17
C VAL A 204 -8.85 -3.85 5.94
N LEU A 205 -8.19 -4.88 5.41
CA LEU A 205 -8.07 -6.18 6.06
C LEU A 205 -7.42 -6.05 7.44
N ILE A 206 -6.27 -5.38 7.52
CA ILE A 206 -5.54 -5.26 8.78
C ILE A 206 -6.23 -4.28 9.75
N ALA A 207 -6.91 -3.24 9.27
CA ALA A 207 -7.73 -2.42 10.14
C ALA A 207 -8.90 -3.19 10.76
N ALA A 208 -9.48 -4.13 10.01
CA ALA A 208 -10.57 -5.00 10.47
C ALA A 208 -10.11 -6.14 11.40
N THR A 209 -8.88 -6.62 11.26
CA THR A 209 -8.39 -7.79 11.99
C THR A 209 -7.30 -7.48 13.03
N GLY A 210 -6.58 -6.38 12.90
CA GLY A 210 -5.40 -6.07 13.68
C GLY A 210 -5.17 -4.58 13.89
N LYS A 211 -3.97 -4.08 13.61
CA LYS A 211 -3.56 -2.70 13.84
C LYS A 211 -2.89 -2.10 12.61
N VAL A 212 -3.42 -1.01 12.09
CA VAL A 212 -2.74 -0.14 11.14
C VAL A 212 -2.09 1.01 11.91
N LYS A 213 -0.83 1.35 11.62
CA LYS A 213 -0.04 2.35 12.37
C LYS A 213 0.78 3.23 11.43
N LEU A 214 0.51 4.52 11.48
CA LEU A 214 1.32 5.51 10.81
C LEU A 214 2.58 5.80 11.63
N LEU A 215 3.75 5.67 11.00
CA LEU A 215 4.99 6.30 11.40
C LEU A 215 5.09 7.63 10.64
N ASP A 216 4.78 8.73 11.31
CA ASP A 216 4.67 10.07 10.71
C ASP A 216 6.06 10.66 10.39
N GLU A 217 6.80 9.95 9.53
CA GLU A 217 8.12 10.33 9.03
C GLU A 217 8.19 10.01 7.52
N PRO A 218 8.56 10.97 6.64
CA PRO A 218 8.73 10.72 5.22
C PRO A 218 10.02 9.93 4.98
N LEU A 219 9.89 8.66 4.62
CA LEU A 219 11.02 7.74 4.42
C LEU A 219 11.22 7.32 2.96
N ILE A 220 10.45 7.90 2.05
CA ILE A 220 10.53 7.68 0.59
C ILE A 220 10.46 9.02 -0.13
N ARG A 221 11.19 9.14 -1.23
CA ARG A 221 10.95 10.14 -2.28
C ARG A 221 10.08 9.50 -3.34
N TYR A 222 8.78 9.78 -3.27
CA TYR A 222 7.78 9.25 -4.20
C TYR A 222 7.78 10.05 -5.49
N ARG A 223 7.95 9.37 -6.62
CA ARG A 223 8.06 10.03 -7.91
C ARG A 223 6.71 10.22 -8.57
N GLN A 224 6.47 11.44 -9.08
CA GLN A 224 5.32 11.78 -9.87
C GLN A 224 5.69 11.92 -11.35
N HIS A 225 5.09 11.08 -12.21
CA HIS A 225 5.23 11.13 -13.66
C HIS A 225 3.96 10.61 -14.34
N SER A 226 3.84 10.76 -15.65
CA SER A 226 2.63 10.39 -16.41
C SER A 226 2.30 8.90 -16.41
N GLY A 227 3.24 8.04 -16.00
CA GLY A 227 3.04 6.59 -15.89
C GLY A 227 2.59 6.11 -14.51
N ASN A 228 2.40 6.98 -13.51
CA ASN A 228 1.90 6.55 -12.21
C ASN A 228 0.46 6.06 -12.32
N MET A 229 0.16 4.94 -11.66
CA MET A 229 -1.22 4.42 -11.56
C MET A 229 -2.14 5.38 -10.81
N ILE A 230 -1.60 6.07 -9.79
CA ILE A 230 -2.29 7.09 -9.00
C ILE A 230 -1.35 8.28 -8.86
N GLY A 231 -1.76 9.45 -9.42
CA GLY A 231 -1.04 10.70 -9.27
C GLY A 231 -1.36 11.39 -7.94
N ALA A 232 -0.39 12.14 -7.39
CA ALA A 232 -0.61 13.01 -6.23
C ALA A 232 -0.89 14.45 -6.70
N HIS A 233 -2.03 15.00 -6.28
CA HIS A 233 -2.38 16.40 -6.51
C HIS A 233 -2.50 17.14 -5.18
N ALA A 234 -2.15 18.43 -5.16
CA ALA A 234 -2.38 19.26 -3.98
C ALA A 234 -3.86 19.21 -3.57
N ALA A 235 -4.13 19.10 -2.28
CA ALA A 235 -5.50 19.03 -1.78
C ALA A 235 -6.27 20.29 -2.23
N SER A 236 -7.46 20.08 -2.77
CA SER A 236 -8.33 21.17 -3.26
C SER A 236 -7.75 21.95 -4.46
N SER A 237 -6.84 21.37 -5.23
CA SER A 237 -6.40 21.99 -6.48
C SER A 237 -7.48 21.90 -7.56
N ALA A 238 -7.54 22.89 -8.45
CA ALA A 238 -8.44 22.86 -9.62
C ALA A 238 -8.18 21.63 -10.51
N ALA A 239 -6.92 21.18 -10.59
CA ALA A 239 -6.52 19.99 -11.32
C ALA A 239 -7.13 18.71 -10.73
N GLU A 240 -7.15 18.55 -9.40
CA GLU A 240 -7.78 17.40 -8.74
C GLU A 240 -9.29 17.32 -9.00
N TYR A 241 -9.97 18.48 -8.96
CA TYR A 241 -11.40 18.51 -9.25
C TYR A 241 -11.72 18.22 -10.71
N LYS A 242 -10.91 18.75 -11.64
CA LYS A 242 -11.05 18.45 -13.05
C LYS A 242 -10.85 16.97 -13.34
N GLU A 243 -9.76 16.35 -12.84
CA GLU A 243 -9.49 14.94 -13.04
C GLU A 243 -10.62 14.06 -12.51
N ARG A 244 -11.17 14.37 -11.33
CA ARG A 244 -12.31 13.65 -10.76
C ARG A 244 -13.59 13.79 -11.56
N PHE A 245 -13.81 14.98 -12.12
CA PHE A 245 -14.97 15.22 -12.98
C PHE A 245 -14.82 14.49 -14.32
N ASP A 246 -13.60 14.47 -14.89
CA ASP A 246 -13.27 13.81 -16.16
C ASP A 246 -13.31 12.26 -16.01
N LEU A 247 -12.91 11.71 -14.87
CA LEU A 247 -13.04 10.28 -14.54
C LEU A 247 -14.48 9.86 -14.29
N GLY A 248 -15.35 10.77 -13.96
CA GLY A 248 -16.79 10.65 -13.91
C GLY A 248 -17.34 9.74 -12.81
N ARG A 249 -18.65 9.87 -12.63
CA ARG A 249 -19.45 9.07 -11.70
C ARG A 249 -19.30 7.57 -11.92
N GLY A 250 -19.10 7.14 -13.17
CA GLY A 250 -19.01 5.73 -13.52
C GLY A 250 -17.81 5.01 -12.88
N LYS A 251 -16.62 5.65 -12.88
CA LYS A 251 -15.44 5.09 -12.19
C LYS A 251 -15.65 5.06 -10.68
N PHE A 252 -16.16 6.16 -10.11
CA PHE A 252 -16.45 6.23 -8.67
C PHE A 252 -17.36 5.09 -8.23
N LEU A 253 -18.45 4.82 -8.94
CA LEU A 253 -19.38 3.74 -8.60
C LEU A 253 -18.74 2.36 -8.74
N LYS A 254 -17.90 2.14 -9.77
CA LYS A 254 -17.14 0.88 -9.92
C LYS A 254 -16.16 0.65 -8.77
N ASP A 255 -15.46 1.70 -8.34
CA ASP A 255 -14.50 1.60 -7.23
C ASP A 255 -15.25 1.33 -5.91
N MET A 256 -16.40 1.96 -5.70
CA MET A 256 -17.27 1.70 -4.54
C MET A 256 -17.78 0.25 -4.53
N ASP A 257 -18.22 -0.25 -5.68
CA ASP A 257 -18.69 -1.63 -5.85
C ASP A 257 -17.63 -2.64 -5.45
N LYS A 258 -16.39 -2.44 -5.95
CA LYS A 258 -15.23 -3.24 -5.53
C LYS A 258 -14.97 -3.15 -4.03
N SER A 259 -15.04 -1.96 -3.43
CA SER A 259 -14.83 -1.77 -2.00
C SER A 259 -15.89 -2.52 -1.16
N TYR A 260 -17.15 -2.48 -1.56
CA TYR A 260 -18.24 -3.24 -0.91
C TYR A 260 -17.99 -4.75 -0.98
N ARG A 261 -17.59 -5.26 -2.16
CA ARG A 261 -17.26 -6.69 -2.35
C ARG A 261 -16.07 -7.12 -1.51
N GLN A 262 -15.02 -6.29 -1.44
CA GLN A 262 -13.86 -6.54 -0.59
C GLN A 262 -14.23 -6.66 0.88
N ALA A 263 -15.06 -5.75 1.39
CA ALA A 263 -15.55 -5.80 2.77
C ALA A 263 -16.35 -7.08 3.04
N GLY A 264 -17.24 -7.47 2.11
CA GLY A 264 -17.99 -8.72 2.19
C GLY A 264 -17.11 -9.97 2.17
N TYR A 265 -16.05 -9.98 1.35
CA TYR A 265 -15.07 -11.08 1.34
C TYR A 265 -14.32 -11.18 2.66
N ILE A 266 -13.84 -10.05 3.20
CA ILE A 266 -13.16 -9.99 4.50
C ILE A 266 -14.07 -10.51 5.60
N LEU A 267 -15.32 -10.02 5.64
CA LEU A 267 -16.30 -10.44 6.63
C LEU A 267 -16.56 -11.96 6.54
N LYS A 268 -16.91 -12.47 5.36
CA LYS A 268 -17.21 -13.90 5.17
C LYS A 268 -16.08 -14.81 5.64
N ARG A 269 -14.82 -14.38 5.49
CA ARG A 269 -13.65 -15.18 5.80
C ARG A 269 -13.20 -15.06 7.25
N TYR A 270 -13.36 -13.88 7.85
CA TYR A 270 -12.75 -13.55 9.14
C TYR A 270 -13.76 -13.07 10.19
N GLU A 271 -15.08 -13.28 10.01
CA GLU A 271 -16.12 -12.76 10.90
C GLU A 271 -15.86 -13.11 12.37
N ASN A 272 -15.63 -14.39 12.68
CA ASN A 272 -15.36 -14.84 14.05
C ASN A 272 -14.10 -14.19 14.63
N TYR A 273 -13.05 -14.11 13.82
CA TYR A 273 -11.80 -13.48 14.24
C TYR A 273 -11.98 -11.98 14.51
N ILE A 274 -12.71 -11.28 13.64
CA ILE A 274 -13.02 -9.85 13.79
C ILE A 274 -13.88 -9.63 15.05
N GLY A 275 -14.91 -10.44 15.28
CA GLY A 275 -15.76 -10.36 16.48
C GLY A 275 -14.96 -10.49 17.76
N GLN A 276 -14.02 -11.45 17.81
CA GLN A 276 -13.15 -11.66 18.97
C GLN A 276 -12.11 -10.54 19.16
N SER A 277 -11.54 -10.01 18.09
CA SER A 277 -10.41 -9.06 18.14
C SER A 277 -10.83 -7.60 18.15
N LYS A 278 -11.98 -7.25 17.58
CA LYS A 278 -12.50 -5.89 17.36
C LYS A 278 -13.91 -5.63 17.91
N GLY A 279 -14.66 -6.71 18.22
CA GLY A 279 -16.02 -6.65 18.70
C GLY A 279 -17.09 -6.63 17.59
N ASP A 280 -18.33 -6.85 18.03
CA ASP A 280 -19.51 -7.01 17.15
C ASP A 280 -19.83 -5.75 16.34
N GLU A 281 -19.51 -4.57 16.86
CA GLU A 281 -19.74 -3.31 16.14
C GLU A 281 -18.93 -3.25 14.81
N THR A 282 -17.70 -3.75 14.82
CA THR A 282 -16.88 -3.84 13.62
C THR A 282 -17.45 -4.85 12.61
N VAL A 283 -17.90 -6.00 13.10
CA VAL A 283 -18.59 -7.01 12.29
C VAL A 283 -19.83 -6.42 11.64
N GLN A 284 -20.66 -5.73 12.42
CA GLN A 284 -21.89 -5.11 11.93
C GLN A 284 -21.60 -4.01 10.90
N MET A 285 -20.61 -3.16 11.14
CA MET A 285 -20.20 -2.12 10.19
C MET A 285 -19.78 -2.72 8.85
N LEU A 286 -18.95 -3.77 8.85
CA LEU A 286 -18.50 -4.44 7.61
C LEU A 286 -19.67 -5.12 6.88
N ARG A 287 -20.61 -5.73 7.64
CA ARG A 287 -21.81 -6.36 7.07
C ARG A 287 -22.70 -5.32 6.39
N GLU A 288 -23.07 -4.27 7.11
CA GLU A 288 -23.88 -3.18 6.55
C GLU A 288 -23.18 -2.51 5.36
N TYR A 289 -21.83 -2.32 5.43
CA TYR A 289 -21.06 -1.75 4.32
C TYR A 289 -21.10 -2.64 3.08
N SER A 290 -20.93 -3.94 3.23
CA SER A 290 -20.97 -4.88 2.10
C SER A 290 -22.34 -4.96 1.43
N GLU A 291 -23.42 -4.77 2.18
CA GLU A 291 -24.80 -4.75 1.69
C GLU A 291 -25.14 -3.48 0.88
N LEU A 292 -24.33 -2.41 1.01
CA LEU A 292 -24.55 -1.16 0.25
C LEU A 292 -24.45 -1.34 -1.26
N ILE A 293 -23.89 -2.45 -1.73
CA ILE A 293 -23.82 -2.77 -3.17
C ILE A 293 -25.23 -2.81 -3.79
N MET A 294 -26.24 -3.28 -3.07
CA MET A 294 -27.64 -3.38 -3.52
C MET A 294 -28.52 -2.28 -2.94
N ALA A 295 -27.97 -1.38 -2.13
CA ALA A 295 -28.72 -0.36 -1.44
C ALA A 295 -29.00 0.87 -2.33
N ASP A 296 -30.12 1.50 -2.09
CA ASP A 296 -30.42 2.81 -2.66
C ASP A 296 -29.55 3.92 -2.06
N LYS A 297 -29.69 5.11 -2.59
CA LYS A 297 -28.89 6.27 -2.15
C LYS A 297 -29.18 6.66 -0.70
N LEU A 298 -30.43 6.57 -0.25
CA LEU A 298 -30.82 6.95 1.10
C LEU A 298 -30.12 6.06 2.13
N ARG A 299 -30.18 4.75 1.93
CA ARG A 299 -29.53 3.76 2.79
C ARG A 299 -28.01 3.96 2.84
N LYS A 300 -27.36 4.30 1.71
CA LYS A 300 -25.93 4.62 1.66
C LYS A 300 -25.60 5.86 2.50
N VAL A 301 -26.39 6.91 2.37
CA VAL A 301 -26.22 8.16 3.14
C VAL A 301 -26.38 7.89 4.64
N GLU A 302 -27.41 7.14 5.06
CA GLU A 302 -27.63 6.75 6.45
C GLU A 302 -26.42 5.98 7.03
N PHE A 303 -25.91 5.02 6.28
CA PHE A 303 -24.71 4.27 6.66
C PHE A 303 -23.50 5.21 6.86
N PHE A 304 -23.24 6.10 5.89
CA PHE A 304 -22.10 7.02 5.99
C PHE A 304 -22.23 7.96 7.20
N GLN A 305 -23.44 8.39 7.54
CA GLN A 305 -23.70 9.20 8.74
C GLN A 305 -23.49 8.39 10.02
N LYS A 306 -24.05 7.17 10.09
CA LYS A 306 -23.98 6.30 11.26
C LYS A 306 -22.53 5.98 11.67
N TYR A 307 -21.68 5.64 10.69
CA TYR A 307 -20.32 5.16 10.93
C TYR A 307 -19.22 6.19 10.66
N GLY A 308 -19.58 7.41 10.25
CA GLY A 308 -18.60 8.45 9.93
C GLY A 308 -17.73 8.12 8.71
N VAL A 309 -18.25 7.38 7.74
CA VAL A 309 -17.51 6.90 6.55
C VAL A 309 -17.51 7.98 5.48
N TYR A 310 -16.53 8.88 5.54
CA TYR A 310 -16.44 10.00 4.61
C TYR A 310 -15.06 10.15 3.99
N LYS A 311 -15.04 10.57 2.71
CA LYS A 311 -13.82 11.09 2.08
C LYS A 311 -13.36 12.36 2.79
N ASN A 312 -12.05 12.50 2.96
CA ASN A 312 -11.47 13.66 3.61
C ASN A 312 -11.61 14.92 2.73
N GLY A 313 -12.02 16.02 3.35
CA GLY A 313 -12.27 17.32 2.69
C GLY A 313 -13.71 17.53 2.27
N LEU A 314 -14.19 18.78 2.43
CA LEU A 314 -15.61 19.15 2.23
C LEU A 314 -16.12 18.82 0.83
N VAL A 315 -15.33 19.12 -0.21
CA VAL A 315 -15.73 18.87 -1.60
C VAL A 315 -15.77 17.38 -1.91
N LYS A 316 -14.76 16.60 -1.45
CA LYS A 316 -14.73 15.15 -1.65
C LYS A 316 -15.91 14.48 -0.94
N LYS A 317 -16.25 14.94 0.27
CA LYS A 317 -17.42 14.50 1.01
C LYS A 317 -18.72 14.85 0.26
N ALA A 318 -18.86 16.06 -0.23
CA ALA A 318 -20.05 16.48 -1.01
C ALA A 318 -20.20 15.63 -2.29
N VAL A 319 -19.12 15.41 -3.04
CA VAL A 319 -19.14 14.55 -4.24
C VAL A 319 -19.53 13.12 -3.89
N GLN A 320 -19.00 12.56 -2.79
CA GLN A 320 -19.40 11.23 -2.31
C GLN A 320 -20.90 11.15 -2.08
N MET A 321 -21.46 12.14 -1.39
CA MET A 321 -22.91 12.19 -1.05
C MET A 321 -23.81 12.41 -2.26
N ILE A 322 -23.30 13.07 -3.31
CA ILE A 322 -24.05 13.29 -4.56
C ILE A 322 -24.02 12.05 -5.46
N TRP A 323 -22.89 11.36 -5.53
CA TRP A 323 -22.64 10.30 -6.50
C TRP A 323 -22.99 8.88 -5.99
N CYS A 324 -23.04 8.67 -4.68
CA CYS A 324 -23.36 7.36 -4.08
C CYS A 324 -24.79 6.85 -4.41
#